data_cc44546caa6a77245f19c04e17ba182b
#
_entry.id   cc44546caa6a77245f19c04e17ba182b
#
_cell.length_a   1.000
_cell.length_b   1.000
_cell.length_c   1.000
_cell.angle_alpha   90.00
_cell.angle_beta   90.00
_cell.angle_gamma   90.00
#
_symmetry.space_group_name_H-M   'P 1'
#
loop_
_entity.id
_entity.type
_entity.pdbx_description
1 polymer ?
#
loop_
_entity_poly.entity_id
_entity_poly.type
_entity_poly.pdbx_seq_one_letter_code
_entity_poly.pdbx_strand_id
1 'polypeptide(L)'
;LSDVFDSVILSKRDILPPVESLVYEEKLGCSCWINNQRVLVGNRDLLSKHNVTPPSEDEEKKFLKSGRQVLYLAVEGKTAAGFSVEYKPNGDIARYLNRLEKYGVSVLVRTTDPNITEELVEQYFDLPHGFVKVISPVAGKMFKELYETVKPSGDCKVIHDGSVYTLLKSFAAAFLITDKFRLSSVLQYIGVGIGILAVAAM
;
A
#
# COMPACT_ATOMS: atom_id res chain seq x y z
N LEU A 1 -1.02 -6.11 -12.81
CA LEU A 1 -1.93 -6.20 -13.98
C LEU A 1 -1.42 -5.36 -15.17
N SER A 2 -0.98 -4.12 -14.95
CA SER A 2 -0.48 -3.24 -16.01
C SER A 2 0.56 -3.94 -16.89
N ASP A 3 1.55 -4.58 -16.31
CA ASP A 3 2.66 -5.22 -17.05
C ASP A 3 2.19 -6.38 -17.95
N VAL A 4 1.14 -7.10 -17.50
CA VAL A 4 0.54 -8.17 -18.31
C VAL A 4 -0.14 -7.59 -19.54
N PHE A 5 -0.93 -6.52 -19.37
CA PHE A 5 -1.61 -5.88 -20.49
C PHE A 5 -0.63 -5.16 -21.42
N ASP A 6 0.39 -4.50 -20.87
CA ASP A 6 1.46 -3.87 -21.66
C ASP A 6 2.17 -4.89 -22.57
N SER A 7 2.34 -6.13 -22.13
CA SER A 7 2.92 -7.20 -22.96
C SER A 7 1.99 -7.62 -24.11
N VAL A 8 0.68 -7.64 -23.89
CA VAL A 8 -0.32 -8.00 -24.90
C VAL A 8 -0.40 -6.94 -26.01
N ILE A 9 -0.35 -5.66 -25.66
CA ILE A 9 -0.40 -4.55 -26.62
C ILE A 9 0.98 -4.16 -27.15
N LEU A 10 2.02 -4.93 -26.83
CA LEU A 10 3.42 -4.66 -27.19
C LEU A 10 3.86 -3.24 -26.80
N SER A 11 3.40 -2.76 -25.66
CA SER A 11 3.62 -1.41 -25.12
C SER A 11 3.13 -0.24 -26.01
N LYS A 12 2.30 -0.53 -26.99
CA LYS A 12 1.68 0.49 -27.88
C LYS A 12 0.47 1.12 -27.21
N ARG A 13 0.71 1.99 -26.23
CA ARG A 13 -0.36 2.66 -25.47
C ARG A 13 -1.16 3.66 -26.31
N ASP A 14 -0.59 4.18 -27.40
CA ASP A 14 -1.22 5.14 -28.30
C ASP A 14 -2.46 4.60 -29.03
N ILE A 15 -2.63 3.28 -29.08
CA ILE A 15 -3.81 2.63 -29.66
C ILE A 15 -4.98 2.51 -28.69
N LEU A 16 -4.76 2.82 -27.41
CA LEU A 16 -5.81 2.71 -26.40
C LEU A 16 -6.76 3.92 -26.52
N PRO A 17 -8.08 3.68 -26.45
CA PRO A 17 -9.04 4.76 -26.42
C PRO A 17 -8.91 5.60 -25.16
N PRO A 18 -9.27 6.90 -25.22
CA PRO A 18 -9.26 7.75 -24.05
C PRO A 18 -10.30 7.29 -23.02
N VAL A 19 -9.93 7.42 -21.75
CA VAL A 19 -10.82 7.16 -20.61
C VAL A 19 -11.47 8.49 -20.20
N GLU A 20 -12.79 8.53 -20.20
CA GLU A 20 -13.57 9.69 -19.83
C GLU A 20 -14.30 9.47 -18.50
N SER A 21 -14.50 10.55 -17.74
CA SER A 21 -15.31 10.55 -16.50
C SER A 21 -14.94 9.45 -15.51
N LEU A 22 -13.64 9.25 -15.29
CA LEU A 22 -13.15 8.24 -14.33
C LEU A 22 -13.53 8.64 -12.90
N VAL A 23 -14.32 7.80 -12.26
CA VAL A 23 -14.75 7.92 -10.85
C VAL A 23 -14.26 6.72 -10.06
N TYR A 24 -13.56 6.99 -8.97
CA TYR A 24 -13.17 5.96 -8.01
C TYR A 24 -14.22 5.83 -6.93
N GLU A 25 -14.63 4.59 -6.66
CA GLU A 25 -15.54 4.24 -5.59
C GLU A 25 -14.76 3.48 -4.52
N GLU A 26 -14.74 4.04 -3.32
CA GLU A 26 -13.92 3.56 -2.22
C GLU A 26 -14.21 2.08 -1.89
N LYS A 27 -13.15 1.28 -1.80
CA LYS A 27 -13.20 -0.17 -1.55
C LYS A 27 -14.02 -1.00 -2.55
N LEU A 28 -14.49 -0.39 -3.63
CA LEU A 28 -15.31 -1.06 -4.65
C LEU A 28 -14.58 -1.17 -5.99
N GLY A 29 -13.91 -0.11 -6.42
CA GLY A 29 -13.23 -0.07 -7.71
C GLY A 29 -13.40 1.27 -8.42
N CYS A 30 -13.61 1.24 -9.73
CA CYS A 30 -13.84 2.44 -10.51
C CYS A 30 -14.87 2.25 -11.62
N SER A 31 -15.48 3.37 -12.02
CA SER A 31 -16.34 3.47 -13.19
C SER A 31 -15.79 4.53 -14.14
N CYS A 32 -15.93 4.31 -15.45
CA CYS A 32 -15.51 5.25 -16.47
C CYS A 32 -16.32 5.07 -17.75
N TRP A 33 -16.07 5.96 -18.71
CA TRP A 33 -16.60 5.85 -20.06
C TRP A 33 -15.45 5.67 -21.05
N ILE A 34 -15.61 4.73 -21.97
CA ILE A 34 -14.67 4.43 -23.05
C ILE A 34 -15.49 4.23 -24.33
N ASN A 35 -15.26 5.04 -25.36
CA ASN A 35 -16.01 5.00 -26.62
C ASN A 35 -17.54 5.01 -26.40
N ASN A 36 -18.04 5.90 -25.56
CA ASN A 36 -19.45 5.98 -25.15
C ASN A 36 -20.02 4.74 -24.47
N GLN A 37 -19.21 3.79 -24.06
CA GLN A 37 -19.61 2.64 -23.29
C GLN A 37 -19.24 2.82 -21.83
N ARG A 38 -20.17 2.50 -20.92
CA ARG A 38 -19.89 2.52 -19.49
C ARG A 38 -19.10 1.28 -19.11
N VAL A 39 -17.95 1.50 -18.47
CA VAL A 39 -17.04 0.44 -18.02
C VAL A 39 -16.91 0.49 -16.50
N LEU A 40 -17.03 -0.65 -15.86
CA LEU A 40 -16.80 -0.83 -14.42
C LEU A 40 -15.64 -1.80 -14.24
N VAL A 41 -14.72 -1.45 -13.33
CA VAL A 41 -13.62 -2.32 -12.92
C VAL A 41 -13.57 -2.35 -11.39
N GLY A 42 -13.84 -3.52 -10.80
CA GLY A 42 -13.89 -3.61 -9.35
C GLY A 42 -14.29 -4.98 -8.82
N ASN A 43 -14.63 -5.02 -7.55
CA ASN A 43 -15.10 -6.22 -6.88
C ASN A 43 -16.60 -6.49 -7.14
N ARG A 44 -17.12 -7.60 -6.56
CA ARG A 44 -18.53 -7.99 -6.65
C ARG A 44 -19.48 -6.88 -6.20
N ASP A 45 -19.11 -6.16 -5.15
CA ASP A 45 -19.97 -5.13 -4.55
C ASP A 45 -20.13 -3.92 -5.49
N LEU A 46 -19.08 -3.57 -6.27
CA LEU A 46 -19.20 -2.57 -7.32
C LEU A 46 -20.25 -2.97 -8.35
N LEU A 47 -20.21 -4.20 -8.83
CA LEU A 47 -21.17 -4.72 -9.81
C LEU A 47 -22.59 -4.62 -9.26
N SER A 48 -22.82 -5.12 -8.05
CA SER A 48 -24.11 -5.10 -7.37
C SER A 48 -24.65 -3.67 -7.18
N LYS A 49 -23.79 -2.74 -6.77
CA LYS A 49 -24.14 -1.33 -6.58
C LYS A 49 -24.60 -0.65 -7.89
N HIS A 50 -24.04 -1.08 -9.01
CA HIS A 50 -24.40 -0.58 -10.34
C HIS A 50 -25.43 -1.44 -11.08
N ASN A 51 -26.15 -2.34 -10.37
CA ASN A 51 -27.16 -3.23 -10.92
C ASN A 51 -26.64 -4.13 -12.05
N VAL A 52 -25.36 -4.49 -12.00
CA VAL A 52 -24.77 -5.50 -12.86
C VAL A 52 -24.79 -6.84 -12.15
N THR A 53 -25.33 -7.86 -12.78
CA THR A 53 -25.38 -9.21 -12.20
C THR A 53 -23.95 -9.78 -12.13
N PRO A 54 -23.39 -10.01 -10.94
CA PRO A 54 -22.09 -10.67 -10.82
C PRO A 54 -22.24 -12.16 -11.15
N PRO A 55 -21.13 -12.86 -11.46
CA PRO A 55 -21.11 -14.31 -11.59
C PRO A 55 -21.66 -14.99 -10.33
N SER A 56 -22.14 -16.25 -10.47
CA SER A 56 -22.64 -16.99 -9.31
C SER A 56 -21.52 -17.20 -8.27
N GLU A 57 -21.91 -17.30 -6.99
CA GLU A 57 -20.93 -17.54 -5.93
C GLU A 57 -20.13 -18.83 -6.14
N ASP A 58 -20.74 -19.86 -6.74
CA ASP A 58 -20.05 -21.12 -7.01
C ASP A 58 -19.02 -21.00 -8.14
N GLU A 59 -19.26 -20.14 -9.10
CA GLU A 59 -18.25 -19.79 -10.11
C GLU A 59 -17.12 -18.97 -9.48
N GLU A 60 -17.44 -18.00 -8.66
CA GLU A 60 -16.46 -17.17 -7.97
C GLU A 60 -15.57 -17.99 -7.02
N LYS A 61 -16.16 -18.91 -6.24
CA LYS A 61 -15.40 -19.84 -5.37
C LYS A 61 -14.34 -20.65 -6.12
N LYS A 62 -14.52 -20.92 -7.41
CA LYS A 62 -13.50 -21.61 -8.23
C LYS A 62 -12.26 -20.74 -8.44
N PHE A 63 -12.44 -19.41 -8.50
CA PHE A 63 -11.35 -18.45 -8.67
C PHE A 63 -10.72 -18.02 -7.34
N LEU A 64 -11.48 -18.04 -6.25
CA LEU A 64 -11.01 -17.70 -4.89
C LEU A 64 -10.13 -18.79 -4.24
N LYS A 65 -9.93 -19.94 -4.90
CA LYS A 65 -9.05 -20.98 -4.36
C LYS A 65 -7.66 -20.43 -4.08
N SER A 66 -7.10 -20.80 -2.94
CA SER A 66 -5.72 -20.46 -2.54
C SER A 66 -5.49 -18.98 -2.18
N GLY A 67 -6.47 -18.30 -1.61
CA GLY A 67 -6.31 -16.91 -1.13
C GLY A 67 -6.28 -15.86 -2.25
N ARG A 68 -6.67 -16.23 -3.47
CA ARG A 68 -6.80 -15.28 -4.59
C ARG A 68 -8.01 -14.38 -4.40
N GLN A 69 -7.93 -13.18 -4.95
CA GLN A 69 -9.03 -12.22 -5.03
C GLN A 69 -9.55 -12.14 -6.47
N VAL A 70 -10.78 -11.69 -6.65
CA VAL A 70 -11.36 -11.53 -7.99
C VAL A 70 -11.59 -10.06 -8.27
N LEU A 71 -11.22 -9.64 -9.47
CA LEU A 71 -11.52 -8.33 -10.03
C LEU A 71 -12.38 -8.53 -11.27
N TYR A 72 -13.51 -7.84 -11.34
CA TYR A 72 -14.44 -7.92 -12.46
C TYR A 72 -14.31 -6.74 -13.39
N LEU A 73 -14.49 -6.98 -14.67
CA LEU A 73 -14.72 -5.99 -15.71
C LEU A 73 -16.17 -6.13 -16.20
N ALA A 74 -16.93 -5.06 -16.15
CA ALA A 74 -18.24 -5.02 -16.75
C ALA A 74 -18.32 -3.90 -17.79
N VAL A 75 -19.03 -4.14 -18.87
CA VAL A 75 -19.25 -3.20 -19.97
C VAL A 75 -20.76 -3.17 -20.25
N GLU A 76 -21.33 -1.96 -20.35
CA GLU A 76 -22.75 -1.75 -20.66
C GLU A 76 -23.70 -2.60 -19.81
N GLY A 77 -23.41 -2.70 -18.50
CA GLY A 77 -24.25 -3.43 -17.55
C GLY A 77 -24.12 -4.94 -17.59
N LYS A 78 -23.13 -5.48 -18.30
CA LYS A 78 -22.88 -6.93 -18.39
C LYS A 78 -21.45 -7.24 -17.93
N THR A 79 -21.28 -8.27 -17.12
CA THR A 79 -19.95 -8.77 -16.76
C THR A 79 -19.27 -9.34 -17.99
N ALA A 80 -18.17 -8.71 -18.41
CA ALA A 80 -17.39 -9.08 -19.58
C ALA A 80 -16.22 -10.02 -19.26
N ALA A 81 -15.57 -9.82 -18.09
CA ALA A 81 -14.44 -10.65 -17.67
C ALA A 81 -14.29 -10.67 -16.15
N GLY A 82 -13.65 -11.72 -15.63
CA GLY A 82 -13.17 -11.84 -14.27
C GLY A 82 -11.69 -12.17 -14.25
N PHE A 83 -10.94 -11.47 -13.42
CA PHE A 83 -9.51 -11.66 -13.23
C PHE A 83 -9.25 -12.22 -11.84
N SER A 84 -8.65 -13.42 -11.77
CA SER A 84 -8.18 -13.99 -10.52
C SER A 84 -6.79 -13.45 -10.21
N VAL A 85 -6.66 -12.69 -9.12
CA VAL A 85 -5.43 -11.99 -8.73
C VAL A 85 -4.85 -12.64 -7.47
N GLU A 86 -3.58 -13.01 -7.52
CA GLU A 86 -2.83 -13.50 -6.38
C GLU A 86 -1.86 -12.42 -5.89
N TYR A 87 -2.00 -12.05 -4.63
CA TYR A 87 -1.06 -11.12 -3.98
C TYR A 87 0.04 -11.91 -3.29
N LYS A 88 1.29 -11.53 -3.53
CA LYS A 88 2.45 -12.15 -2.89
C LYS A 88 3.20 -11.11 -2.09
N PRO A 89 3.30 -11.28 -0.76
CA PRO A 89 4.08 -10.37 0.05
C PRO A 89 5.57 -10.47 -0.30
N ASN A 90 6.23 -9.33 -0.33
CA ASN A 90 7.68 -9.29 -0.43
C ASN A 90 8.27 -9.40 0.98
N GLY A 91 9.04 -10.47 1.25
CA GLY A 91 9.61 -10.76 2.56
C GLY A 91 10.57 -9.69 3.09
N ASP A 92 11.26 -8.98 2.20
CA ASP A 92 12.11 -7.86 2.61
C ASP A 92 11.28 -6.66 3.08
N ILE A 93 10.18 -6.37 2.42
CA ILE A 93 9.23 -5.32 2.83
C ILE A 93 8.62 -5.70 4.19
N ALA A 94 8.18 -6.95 4.37
CA ALA A 94 7.65 -7.43 5.63
C ALA A 94 8.60 -7.16 6.81
N ARG A 95 9.88 -7.51 6.65
CA ARG A 95 10.90 -7.29 7.67
C ARG A 95 11.07 -5.81 8.06
N TYR A 96 11.00 -4.90 7.08
CA TYR A 96 11.12 -3.47 7.37
C TYR A 96 9.86 -2.89 7.98
N LEU A 97 8.66 -3.31 7.54
CA LEU A 97 7.39 -2.90 8.14
C LEU A 97 7.30 -3.32 9.62
N ASN A 98 7.64 -4.59 9.93
CA ASN A 98 7.70 -5.08 11.30
C ASN A 98 8.73 -4.34 12.17
N ARG A 99 9.78 -3.80 11.56
CA ARG A 99 10.74 -2.95 12.29
C ARG A 99 10.16 -1.58 12.58
N LEU A 100 9.47 -0.96 11.62
CA LEU A 100 8.82 0.34 11.79
C LEU A 100 7.71 0.29 12.85
N GLU A 101 6.98 -0.81 12.92
CA GLU A 101 5.96 -1.06 13.93
C GLU A 101 6.53 -0.91 15.34
N LYS A 102 7.72 -1.48 15.62
CA LYS A 102 8.41 -1.37 16.91
C LYS A 102 8.74 0.06 17.34
N TYR A 103 8.80 0.97 16.37
CA TYR A 103 9.04 2.40 16.63
C TYR A 103 7.75 3.22 16.64
N GLY A 104 6.58 2.58 16.60
CA GLY A 104 5.28 3.24 16.63
C GLY A 104 4.94 4.02 15.35
N VAL A 105 5.55 3.64 14.21
CA VAL A 105 5.29 4.25 12.91
C VAL A 105 4.18 3.50 12.22
N SER A 106 3.02 4.13 12.03
CA SER A 106 1.92 3.61 11.24
C SER A 106 2.14 3.85 9.74
N VAL A 107 1.53 3.01 8.91
CA VAL A 107 1.67 3.07 7.46
C VAL A 107 0.35 3.44 6.79
N LEU A 108 0.41 4.41 5.90
CA LEU A 108 -0.72 4.82 5.08
C LEU A 108 -0.52 4.33 3.65
N VAL A 109 -1.37 3.42 3.19
CA VAL A 109 -1.33 2.84 1.84
C VAL A 109 -2.39 3.49 0.98
N ARG A 110 -1.97 4.11 -0.12
CA ARG A 110 -2.89 4.62 -1.14
C ARG A 110 -2.95 3.65 -2.31
N THR A 111 -4.13 3.13 -2.60
CA THR A 111 -4.34 2.19 -3.68
C THR A 111 -5.63 2.45 -4.45
N THR A 112 -5.67 2.03 -5.70
CA THR A 112 -6.88 1.96 -6.54
C THR A 112 -7.45 0.55 -6.61
N ASP A 113 -6.74 -0.43 -6.06
CA ASP A 113 -7.17 -1.81 -6.04
C ASP A 113 -8.16 -2.03 -4.90
N PRO A 114 -9.43 -2.36 -5.17
CA PRO A 114 -10.46 -2.53 -4.15
C PRO A 114 -10.24 -3.75 -3.25
N ASN A 115 -9.42 -4.68 -3.68
CA ASN A 115 -9.11 -5.89 -2.92
C ASN A 115 -7.99 -5.69 -1.89
N ILE A 116 -7.25 -4.59 -1.99
CA ILE A 116 -6.22 -4.24 -0.99
C ILE A 116 -6.91 -3.58 0.19
N THR A 117 -7.17 -4.36 1.24
CA THR A 117 -7.75 -3.90 2.50
C THR A 117 -6.69 -3.84 3.60
N GLU A 118 -7.02 -3.19 4.70
CA GLU A 118 -6.17 -3.11 5.89
C GLU A 118 -5.87 -4.52 6.41
N GLU A 119 -6.92 -5.34 6.53
CA GLU A 119 -6.83 -6.72 7.03
C GLU A 119 -5.94 -7.59 6.13
N LEU A 120 -6.06 -7.45 4.81
CA LEU A 120 -5.25 -8.19 3.86
C LEU A 120 -3.77 -7.85 4.02
N VAL A 121 -3.44 -6.56 4.12
CA VAL A 121 -2.05 -6.11 4.26
C VAL A 121 -1.48 -6.54 5.61
N GLU A 122 -2.24 -6.36 6.70
CA GLU A 122 -1.83 -6.76 8.04
C GLU A 122 -1.58 -8.27 8.12
N GLN A 123 -2.46 -9.08 7.54
CA GLN A 123 -2.32 -10.53 7.50
C GLN A 123 -1.09 -10.98 6.68
N TYR A 124 -0.88 -10.40 5.49
CA TYR A 124 0.22 -10.80 4.62
C TYR A 124 1.61 -10.42 5.15
N PHE A 125 1.68 -9.36 5.92
CA PHE A 125 2.94 -8.86 6.46
C PHE A 125 3.11 -9.15 7.96
N ASP A 126 2.19 -9.91 8.56
CA ASP A 126 2.18 -10.25 10.00
C ASP A 126 2.31 -8.99 10.87
N LEU A 127 1.42 -8.03 10.63
CA LEU A 127 1.40 -6.73 11.30
C LEU A 127 0.24 -6.66 12.30
N PRO A 128 0.37 -5.91 13.38
CA PRO A 128 -0.70 -5.76 14.34
C PRO A 128 -1.88 -4.97 13.74
N HIS A 129 -3.08 -5.27 14.24
CA HIS A 129 -4.28 -4.58 13.80
C HIS A 129 -4.22 -3.07 14.04
N GLY A 130 -4.60 -2.29 13.02
CA GLY A 130 -4.55 -0.83 13.05
C GLY A 130 -3.20 -0.20 12.72
N PHE A 131 -2.19 -1.01 12.41
CA PHE A 131 -0.88 -0.52 11.96
C PHE A 131 -0.95 0.09 10.56
N VAL A 132 -1.76 -0.49 9.68
CA VAL A 132 -1.97 -0.04 8.31
C VAL A 132 -3.31 0.68 8.18
N LYS A 133 -3.32 1.78 7.44
CA LYS A 133 -4.53 2.44 6.96
C LYS A 133 -4.51 2.47 5.44
N VAL A 134 -5.61 2.01 4.82
CA VAL A 134 -5.79 2.04 3.37
C VAL A 134 -6.70 3.20 3.00
N ILE A 135 -6.22 4.06 2.13
CA ILE A 135 -6.97 5.24 1.66
C ILE A 135 -7.24 5.17 0.16
N SER A 136 -8.39 5.70 -0.22
CA SER A 136 -8.76 5.88 -1.62
C SER A 136 -7.88 6.93 -2.30
N PRO A 137 -7.82 6.95 -3.65
CA PRO A 137 -7.12 7.99 -4.39
C PRO A 137 -7.66 9.40 -4.12
N VAL A 138 -8.97 9.52 -3.84
CA VAL A 138 -9.62 10.80 -3.50
C VAL A 138 -9.14 11.30 -2.14
N ALA A 139 -9.22 10.45 -1.11
CA ALA A 139 -8.70 10.76 0.22
C ALA A 139 -7.19 11.04 0.18
N GLY A 140 -6.45 10.34 -0.67
CA GLY A 140 -5.03 10.58 -0.90
C GLY A 140 -4.70 11.95 -1.50
N LYS A 141 -5.58 12.52 -2.35
CA LYS A 141 -5.44 13.90 -2.84
C LYS A 141 -5.65 14.90 -1.71
N MET A 142 -6.73 14.75 -0.94
CA MET A 142 -7.00 15.62 0.22
C MET A 142 -5.85 15.57 1.24
N PHE A 143 -5.33 14.39 1.51
CA PHE A 143 -4.17 14.22 2.40
C PHE A 143 -2.94 14.95 1.87
N LYS A 144 -2.67 14.88 0.56
CA LYS A 144 -1.56 15.59 -0.07
C LYS A 144 -1.73 17.10 0.03
N GLU A 145 -2.91 17.63 -0.24
CA GLU A 145 -3.22 19.06 -0.14
C GLU A 145 -3.03 19.57 1.31
N LEU A 146 -3.52 18.82 2.30
CA LEU A 146 -3.30 19.13 3.72
C LEU A 146 -1.81 19.09 4.07
N TYR A 147 -1.06 18.11 3.59
CA TYR A 147 0.36 17.98 3.86
C TYR A 147 1.18 19.12 3.24
N GLU A 148 0.83 19.58 2.05
CA GLU A 148 1.50 20.71 1.36
C GLU A 148 1.28 22.04 2.10
N THR A 149 0.20 22.18 2.87
CA THR A 149 -0.05 23.35 3.73
C THR A 149 0.78 23.35 5.01
N VAL A 150 1.20 22.17 5.45
CA VAL A 150 2.06 22.01 6.63
C VAL A 150 3.51 22.06 6.19
N LYS A 151 4.20 23.19 6.45
CA LYS A 151 5.63 23.28 6.19
C LYS A 151 6.37 22.26 7.07
N PRO A 152 7.10 21.29 6.49
CA PRO A 152 7.89 20.37 7.31
C PRO A 152 8.92 21.16 8.11
N SER A 153 8.86 21.04 9.42
CA SER A 153 9.85 21.63 10.33
C SER A 153 11.04 20.68 10.41
N GLY A 154 12.07 20.92 9.62
CA GLY A 154 13.32 20.18 9.72
C GLY A 154 14.05 20.00 8.39
N ASP A 155 15.37 19.93 8.47
CA ASP A 155 16.25 19.74 7.32
C ASP A 155 16.49 18.26 6.98
N CYS A 156 15.75 17.34 7.62
CA CYS A 156 15.94 15.91 7.43
C CYS A 156 15.35 15.47 6.11
N LYS A 157 16.18 14.99 5.20
CA LYS A 157 15.78 14.47 3.89
C LYS A 157 16.17 13.01 3.77
N VAL A 158 15.22 12.20 3.27
CA VAL A 158 15.49 10.81 2.92
C VAL A 158 15.69 10.75 1.40
N ILE A 159 16.83 10.20 0.97
CA ILE A 159 17.12 9.97 -0.44
C ILE A 159 16.89 8.48 -0.71
N HIS A 160 16.08 8.18 -1.72
CA HIS A 160 15.79 6.81 -2.17
C HIS A 160 15.61 6.79 -3.70
N ASP A 161 15.68 5.62 -4.30
CA ASP A 161 15.59 5.41 -5.75
C ASP A 161 14.14 5.39 -6.30
N GLY A 162 13.16 5.76 -5.49
CA GLY A 162 11.73 5.72 -5.84
C GLY A 162 11.05 4.41 -5.47
N SER A 163 11.78 3.37 -5.06
CA SER A 163 11.17 2.12 -4.63
C SER A 163 10.72 2.15 -3.16
N VAL A 164 9.62 1.46 -2.87
CA VAL A 164 9.12 1.28 -1.49
C VAL A 164 10.16 0.56 -0.63
N TYR A 165 10.87 -0.39 -1.20
CA TYR A 165 11.92 -1.15 -0.51
C TYR A 165 13.02 -0.25 0.03
N THR A 166 13.62 0.60 -0.81
CA THR A 166 14.72 1.49 -0.39
C THR A 166 14.25 2.57 0.55
N LEU A 167 13.01 3.08 0.40
CA LEU A 167 12.40 4.00 1.34
C LEU A 167 12.30 3.38 2.74
N LEU A 168 11.67 2.21 2.86
CA LEU A 168 11.51 1.52 4.14
C LEU A 168 12.86 1.12 4.76
N LYS A 169 13.81 0.69 3.94
CA LYS A 169 15.18 0.38 4.36
C LYS A 169 15.88 1.61 4.97
N SER A 170 15.73 2.77 4.34
CA SER A 170 16.32 4.01 4.82
C SER A 170 15.74 4.44 6.16
N PHE A 171 14.41 4.37 6.31
CA PHE A 171 13.76 4.65 7.59
C PHE A 171 14.20 3.67 8.68
N ALA A 172 14.19 2.37 8.40
CA ALA A 172 14.63 1.36 9.35
C ALA A 172 16.10 1.52 9.77
N ALA A 173 16.96 1.95 8.85
CA ALA A 173 18.36 2.26 9.14
C ALA A 173 18.48 3.51 10.04
N ALA A 174 17.72 4.57 9.78
CA ALA A 174 17.74 5.77 10.60
C ALA A 174 17.34 5.47 12.06
N PHE A 175 16.30 4.69 12.29
CA PHE A 175 15.89 4.27 13.63
C PHE A 175 16.97 3.40 14.30
N LEU A 176 17.57 2.47 13.57
CA LEU A 176 18.65 1.64 14.11
C LEU A 176 19.86 2.47 14.54
N ILE A 177 20.23 3.48 13.76
CA ILE A 177 21.33 4.40 14.11
C ILE A 177 20.99 5.16 15.39
N THR A 178 19.77 5.67 15.51
CA THR A 178 19.31 6.38 16.70
C THR A 178 19.41 5.51 17.96
N ASP A 179 19.00 4.25 17.88
CA ASP A 179 19.11 3.31 18.99
C ASP A 179 20.57 3.03 19.36
N LYS A 180 21.45 2.88 18.36
CA LYS A 180 22.87 2.67 18.60
C LYS A 180 23.50 3.90 19.27
N PHE A 181 23.12 5.10 18.88
CA PHE A 181 23.58 6.33 19.54
C PHE A 181 23.11 6.40 21.00
N ARG A 182 21.83 6.11 21.27
CA ARG A 182 21.30 6.08 22.64
C ARG A 182 22.07 5.08 23.52
N LEU A 183 22.29 3.87 23.01
CA LEU A 183 23.04 2.84 23.73
C LEU A 183 24.48 3.28 24.00
N SER A 184 25.15 3.83 22.99
CA SER A 184 26.51 4.36 23.13
C SER A 184 26.60 5.45 24.20
N SER A 185 25.65 6.39 24.20
CA SER A 185 25.60 7.46 25.22
C SER A 185 25.40 6.90 26.63
N VAL A 186 24.49 5.93 26.80
CA VAL A 186 24.29 5.29 28.11
C VAL A 186 25.56 4.61 28.59
N LEU A 187 26.24 3.85 27.73
CA LEU A 187 27.52 3.19 28.08
C LEU A 187 28.59 4.21 28.43
N GLN A 188 28.66 5.32 27.75
CA GLN A 188 29.58 6.41 28.04
C GLN A 188 29.30 7.03 29.40
N TYR A 189 28.07 7.30 29.77
CA TYR A 189 27.70 7.82 31.09
C TYR A 189 28.02 6.82 32.20
N ILE A 190 27.79 5.52 31.99
CA ILE A 190 28.19 4.48 32.96
C ILE A 190 29.70 4.48 33.13
N GLY A 191 30.47 4.54 32.03
CA GLY A 191 31.92 4.58 32.06
C GLY A 191 32.46 5.78 32.84
N VAL A 192 31.91 6.95 32.63
CA VAL A 192 32.25 8.18 33.37
C VAL A 192 31.91 8.03 34.84
N GLY A 193 30.72 7.48 35.16
CA GLY A 193 30.33 7.23 36.57
C GLY A 193 31.28 6.28 37.31
N ILE A 194 31.65 5.18 36.67
CA ILE A 194 32.64 4.24 37.23
C ILE A 194 34.01 4.92 37.44
N GLY A 195 34.46 5.74 36.47
CA GLY A 195 35.70 6.49 36.56
C GLY A 195 35.71 7.45 37.78
N ILE A 196 34.63 8.18 37.98
CA ILE A 196 34.49 9.10 39.13
C ILE A 196 34.53 8.32 40.43
N LEU A 197 33.81 7.20 40.53
CA LEU A 197 33.82 6.35 41.74
C LEU A 197 35.21 5.77 42.04
N ALA A 198 35.94 5.36 41.02
CA ALA A 198 37.30 4.83 41.17
C ALA A 198 38.26 5.92 41.71
N VAL A 199 38.14 7.15 41.21
CA VAL A 199 38.97 8.26 41.73
C VAL A 199 38.58 8.67 43.15
N ALA A 200 37.29 8.63 43.50
CA ALA A 200 36.85 8.95 44.85
C ALA A 200 37.18 7.88 45.90
N ALA A 201 37.52 6.66 45.49
CA ALA A 201 37.90 5.56 46.34
C ALA A 201 39.43 5.45 46.56
N MET A 202 40.22 6.29 45.90
CA MET A 202 41.65 6.46 46.10
C MET A 202 41.95 7.55 47.13
#